data_5e1f15cc6ba064e95a918b6c757decf9
#
_entry.id   5e1f15cc6ba064e95a918b6c757decf9
#
_cell.length_a   1.000
_cell.length_b   1.000
_cell.length_c   1.000
_cell.angle_alpha   90.00
_cell.angle_beta   90.00
_cell.angle_gamma   90.00
#
_symmetry.space_group_name_H-M   'P 1'
#
loop_
_entity.id
_entity.type
_entity.pdbx_description
1 polymer ?
#
loop_
_entity_poly.entity_id
_entity_poly.type
_entity_poly.pdbx_seq_one_letter_code
_entity_poly.pdbx_strand_id
1 'polypeptide(L)'
;MCIRDRYNPFPNGHAYHIARTRENGASAVVCVMSSWFVQRGETALMHPNARARMALMNGADLVVSLPVPWACAAAQTFARGAVGLLDAMGCVDTLSFGSECADVALLRAASRAVDDYTVRESLRANLLSGVSFASARQRAVEELDPRVASVLSSPNDTLAVEYIRAIDTLKSELAPFAVRREGVGHDSGEAVNSFASASLIRTRVRAGENFDDLMPESAAAILRAEIEAGRAPADINALEKAVLACLRISTPEKIAAVPDISEGLENRIYSASRSASSLEELYSLTKTKRYSHARIRRVIAALLLGIEAPDCEGIPPYIRVLGFNAIGREKLRAMRSTAKLPIVMRAADIKKLNDRAKHISAIEERAADLFSLALPSIMPCGAEYTDEISVI
;
A
#
# COMPACT_ATOMS: atom_id res chain seq x y z
N MET A 1 -19.75 3.03 -2.14
CA MET A 1 -18.63 2.68 -3.01
C MET A 1 -17.32 2.97 -2.32
N CYS A 2 -16.28 2.25 -2.59
CA CYS A 2 -14.99 2.48 -1.94
C CYS A 2 -13.87 2.55 -2.97
N ILE A 3 -12.88 3.41 -2.69
CA ILE A 3 -11.62 3.49 -3.43
C ILE A 3 -10.51 3.02 -2.52
N ARG A 4 -9.60 2.23 -3.09
CA ARG A 4 -8.39 1.86 -2.40
C ARG A 4 -7.20 2.49 -3.11
N ASP A 5 -6.41 3.31 -2.38
CA ASP A 5 -5.20 3.91 -2.92
C ASP A 5 -4.15 4.16 -1.82
N ARG A 6 -2.90 4.35 -2.24
CA ARG A 6 -1.77 4.66 -1.35
C ARG A 6 -1.74 6.13 -0.94
N TYR A 7 -2.30 7.03 -1.79
CA TYR A 7 -2.25 8.49 -1.65
C TYR A 7 -0.88 9.00 -1.16
N ASN A 8 0.15 8.69 -1.95
CA ASN A 8 1.53 8.96 -1.55
C ASN A 8 2.33 9.74 -2.63
N PRO A 9 2.07 11.07 -2.81
CA PRO A 9 0.99 11.89 -2.31
C PRO A 9 -0.31 11.71 -3.11
N PHE A 10 -1.15 12.76 -3.25
CA PHE A 10 -2.44 12.76 -3.92
C PHE A 10 -2.37 13.51 -5.28
N PRO A 11 -1.96 12.86 -6.41
CA PRO A 11 -1.94 13.48 -7.73
C PRO A 11 -3.33 13.69 -8.33
N ASN A 12 -3.40 14.47 -9.43
CA ASN A 12 -4.63 14.72 -10.18
C ASN A 12 -5.35 13.43 -10.63
N GLY A 13 -4.61 12.35 -10.90
CA GLY A 13 -5.17 11.04 -11.21
C GLY A 13 -6.02 10.44 -10.10
N HIS A 14 -5.74 10.76 -8.82
CA HIS A 14 -6.59 10.30 -7.71
C HIS A 14 -7.90 11.09 -7.62
N ALA A 15 -7.85 12.41 -7.84
CA ALA A 15 -9.06 13.23 -7.93
C ALA A 15 -9.96 12.77 -9.09
N TYR A 16 -9.38 12.51 -10.26
CA TYR A 16 -10.07 11.93 -11.40
C TYR A 16 -10.72 10.59 -11.04
N HIS A 17 -10.01 9.69 -10.39
CA HIS A 17 -10.55 8.39 -9.97
C HIS A 17 -11.75 8.56 -9.02
N ILE A 18 -11.68 9.46 -8.05
CA ILE A 18 -12.82 9.78 -7.16
C ILE A 18 -13.99 10.33 -7.96
N ALA A 19 -13.76 11.27 -8.89
CA ALA A 19 -14.80 11.85 -9.73
C ALA A 19 -15.51 10.77 -10.58
N ARG A 20 -14.75 9.90 -11.25
CA ARG A 20 -15.31 8.77 -12.03
C ARG A 20 -16.11 7.80 -11.16
N THR A 21 -15.66 7.58 -9.93
CA THR A 21 -16.38 6.75 -8.96
C THR A 21 -17.70 7.38 -8.55
N ARG A 22 -17.74 8.72 -8.38
CA ARG A 22 -18.97 9.48 -8.11
C ARG A 22 -19.95 9.44 -9.29
N GLU A 23 -19.45 9.64 -10.51
CA GLU A 23 -20.24 9.55 -11.74
C GLU A 23 -20.88 8.17 -11.92
N ASN A 24 -20.26 7.11 -11.44
CA ASN A 24 -20.83 5.77 -11.41
C ASN A 24 -21.86 5.57 -10.27
N GLY A 25 -22.36 6.64 -9.67
CA GLY A 25 -23.46 6.60 -8.71
C GLY A 25 -23.05 6.43 -7.24
N ALA A 26 -21.77 6.65 -6.88
CA ALA A 26 -21.34 6.55 -5.50
C ALA A 26 -21.95 7.67 -4.63
N SER A 27 -22.85 7.31 -3.70
CA SER A 27 -23.40 8.23 -2.70
C SER A 27 -22.42 8.60 -1.61
N ALA A 28 -21.43 7.73 -1.35
CA ALA A 28 -20.32 7.98 -0.46
C ALA A 28 -19.06 7.27 -0.97
N VAL A 29 -17.90 7.90 -0.75
CA VAL A 29 -16.58 7.36 -1.11
C VAL A 29 -15.77 7.12 0.16
N VAL A 30 -15.50 5.84 0.44
CA VAL A 30 -14.63 5.40 1.53
C VAL A 30 -13.24 5.10 0.95
N CYS A 31 -12.17 5.55 1.59
CA CYS A 31 -10.81 5.29 1.17
C CYS A 31 -10.06 4.46 2.20
N VAL A 32 -9.48 3.33 1.77
CA VAL A 32 -8.50 2.57 2.56
C VAL A 32 -7.10 3.01 2.11
N MET A 33 -6.33 3.58 3.03
CA MET A 33 -5.04 4.20 2.73
C MET A 33 -3.92 3.56 3.56
N SER A 34 -2.75 3.31 2.95
CA SER A 34 -1.56 2.87 3.68
C SER A 34 -1.20 3.86 4.79
N SER A 35 -0.79 3.36 5.96
CA SER A 35 -0.37 4.18 7.09
C SER A 35 1.02 4.81 6.89
N TRP A 36 1.99 4.50 7.72
CA TRP A 36 3.32 5.11 7.80
C TRP A 36 4.30 4.65 6.70
N PHE A 37 4.16 3.37 6.29
CA PHE A 37 4.96 2.76 5.22
C PHE A 37 4.05 2.27 4.11
N VAL A 38 4.60 2.23 2.89
CA VAL A 38 3.82 1.91 1.70
C VAL A 38 4.31 0.64 1.01
N GLN A 39 3.51 0.10 0.11
CA GLN A 39 3.70 -1.18 -0.58
C GLN A 39 5.08 -1.38 -1.25
N ARG A 40 5.81 -0.30 -1.54
CA ARG A 40 7.15 -0.39 -2.14
C ARG A 40 8.27 -0.61 -1.11
N GLY A 41 7.94 -0.75 0.18
CA GLY A 41 8.93 -0.87 1.25
C GLY A 41 9.65 0.45 1.55
N GLU A 42 8.93 1.55 1.41
CA GLU A 42 9.40 2.92 1.65
C GLU A 42 8.51 3.60 2.69
N THR A 43 9.01 4.65 3.31
CA THR A 43 8.17 5.56 4.09
C THR A 43 7.11 6.22 3.20
N ALA A 44 5.94 6.51 3.73
CA ALA A 44 5.05 7.47 3.10
C ALA A 44 5.74 8.83 3.01
N LEU A 45 5.36 9.66 2.04
CA LEU A 45 6.00 10.98 1.82
C LEU A 45 5.78 11.93 3.00
N MET A 46 4.63 11.81 3.66
CA MET A 46 4.21 12.64 4.79
C MET A 46 3.25 11.88 5.69
N HIS A 47 2.91 12.52 6.78
CA HIS A 47 2.02 12.00 7.82
C HIS A 47 0.69 11.44 7.28
N PRO A 48 0.15 10.32 7.82
CA PRO A 48 -1.12 9.74 7.37
C PRO A 48 -2.29 10.73 7.43
N ASN A 49 -2.40 11.55 8.49
CA ASN A 49 -3.48 12.52 8.63
C ASN A 49 -3.43 13.64 7.59
N ALA A 50 -2.25 14.11 7.19
CA ALA A 50 -2.10 15.07 6.10
C ALA A 50 -2.59 14.48 4.77
N ARG A 51 -2.25 13.22 4.48
CA ARG A 51 -2.73 12.50 3.29
C ARG A 51 -4.23 12.23 3.34
N ALA A 52 -4.79 11.93 4.53
CA ALA A 52 -6.22 11.77 4.72
C ALA A 52 -6.97 13.09 4.44
N ARG A 53 -6.44 14.24 4.92
CA ARG A 53 -7.00 15.57 4.61
C ARG A 53 -7.00 15.86 3.11
N MET A 54 -5.91 15.53 2.40
CA MET A 54 -5.87 15.65 0.94
C MET A 54 -7.01 14.88 0.28
N ALA A 55 -7.23 13.62 0.68
CA ALA A 55 -8.29 12.78 0.13
C ALA A 55 -9.69 13.36 0.42
N LEU A 56 -9.93 13.78 1.67
CA LEU A 56 -11.21 14.35 2.11
C LEU A 56 -11.53 15.65 1.37
N MET A 57 -10.56 16.56 1.22
CA MET A 57 -10.74 17.81 0.48
C MET A 57 -10.94 17.59 -1.02
N ASN A 58 -10.63 16.41 -1.54
CA ASN A 58 -10.76 16.06 -2.95
C ASN A 58 -11.79 14.95 -3.21
N GLY A 59 -12.83 14.87 -2.36
CA GLY A 59 -14.04 14.11 -2.63
C GLY A 59 -14.16 12.75 -1.93
N ALA A 60 -13.20 12.33 -1.09
CA ALA A 60 -13.41 11.23 -0.17
C ALA A 60 -14.32 11.66 1.00
N ASP A 61 -15.09 10.72 1.56
CA ASP A 61 -15.99 11.01 2.68
C ASP A 61 -15.48 10.39 3.99
N LEU A 62 -14.82 9.25 3.90
CA LEU A 62 -14.23 8.53 5.02
C LEU A 62 -12.88 7.94 4.60
N VAL A 63 -11.87 8.17 5.41
CA VAL A 63 -10.53 7.60 5.20
C VAL A 63 -10.19 6.72 6.39
N VAL A 64 -9.80 5.48 6.12
CA VAL A 64 -9.35 4.50 7.12
C VAL A 64 -7.95 4.01 6.79
N SER A 65 -7.22 3.63 7.83
CA SER A 65 -5.86 3.12 7.72
C SER A 65 -5.82 1.64 7.35
N LEU A 66 -4.97 1.29 6.39
CA LEU A 66 -4.48 -0.08 6.22
C LEU A 66 -3.20 -0.23 7.05
N PRO A 67 -3.18 -1.08 8.09
CA PRO A 67 -2.01 -1.26 8.94
C PRO A 67 -0.77 -1.75 8.17
N VAL A 68 0.42 -1.36 8.65
CA VAL A 68 1.70 -1.57 7.98
C VAL A 68 1.96 -3.02 7.57
N PRO A 69 1.61 -4.07 8.35
CA PRO A 69 1.83 -5.45 7.92
C PRO A 69 1.16 -5.79 6.59
N TRP A 70 0.01 -5.20 6.28
CA TRP A 70 -0.65 -5.34 4.97
C TRP A 70 -0.23 -4.23 4.00
N ALA A 71 -0.05 -3.01 4.49
CA ALA A 71 0.30 -1.86 3.66
C ALA A 71 1.68 -2.00 2.99
N CYS A 72 2.64 -2.62 3.68
CA CYS A 72 4.03 -2.84 3.23
C CYS A 72 4.26 -4.28 2.73
N ALA A 73 3.23 -4.95 2.20
CA ALA A 73 3.28 -6.34 1.78
C ALA A 73 3.22 -6.52 0.26
N ALA A 74 3.40 -7.76 -0.20
CA ALA A 74 3.16 -8.15 -1.58
C ALA A 74 1.70 -7.90 -2.00
N ALA A 75 1.43 -7.77 -3.30
CA ALA A 75 0.13 -7.37 -3.83
C ALA A 75 -1.04 -8.23 -3.31
N GLN A 76 -0.83 -9.52 -3.16
CA GLN A 76 -1.85 -10.45 -2.64
C GLN A 76 -2.26 -10.12 -1.19
N THR A 77 -1.28 -10.01 -0.28
CA THR A 77 -1.52 -9.71 1.14
C THR A 77 -2.10 -8.31 1.31
N PHE A 78 -1.59 -7.36 0.55
CA PHE A 78 -2.06 -6.00 0.52
C PHE A 78 -3.53 -5.91 0.05
N ALA A 79 -3.89 -6.60 -1.04
CA ALA A 79 -5.27 -6.67 -1.54
C ALA A 79 -6.21 -7.34 -0.52
N ARG A 80 -5.80 -8.45 0.07
CA ARG A 80 -6.56 -9.16 1.11
C ARG A 80 -6.84 -8.26 2.32
N GLY A 81 -5.84 -7.51 2.80
CA GLY A 81 -6.03 -6.59 3.92
C GLY A 81 -7.01 -5.47 3.60
N ALA A 82 -6.88 -4.85 2.43
CA ALA A 82 -7.75 -3.75 2.01
C ALA A 82 -9.19 -4.21 1.76
N VAL A 83 -9.39 -5.28 0.97
CA VAL A 83 -10.72 -5.85 0.69
C VAL A 83 -11.36 -6.33 1.98
N GLY A 84 -10.60 -6.98 2.86
CA GLY A 84 -11.10 -7.45 4.15
C GLY A 84 -11.59 -6.33 5.07
N LEU A 85 -10.90 -5.18 5.10
CA LEU A 85 -11.38 -4.00 5.83
C LEU A 85 -12.69 -3.48 5.27
N LEU A 86 -12.80 -3.41 3.93
CA LEU A 86 -13.99 -2.89 3.25
C LEU A 86 -15.19 -3.81 3.45
N ASP A 87 -15.00 -5.11 3.30
CA ASP A 87 -16.05 -6.11 3.57
C ASP A 87 -16.49 -6.04 5.03
N ALA A 88 -15.52 -5.91 5.95
CA ALA A 88 -15.80 -5.83 7.37
C ALA A 88 -16.55 -4.55 7.81
N MET A 89 -16.60 -3.50 7.00
CA MET A 89 -17.42 -2.32 7.28
C MET A 89 -18.94 -2.60 7.16
N GLY A 90 -19.33 -3.57 6.34
CA GLY A 90 -20.72 -3.97 6.16
C GLY A 90 -21.64 -2.91 5.53
N CYS A 91 -21.07 -1.83 5.01
CA CYS A 91 -21.82 -0.72 4.37
C CYS A 91 -21.20 -0.29 3.03
N VAL A 92 -20.27 -1.06 2.52
CA VAL A 92 -19.62 -0.88 1.22
C VAL A 92 -20.12 -1.97 0.28
N ASP A 93 -20.51 -1.57 -0.93
CA ASP A 93 -21.06 -2.46 -1.96
C ASP A 93 -20.17 -2.62 -3.19
N THR A 94 -19.26 -1.66 -3.42
CA THR A 94 -18.44 -1.63 -4.62
C THR A 94 -17.01 -1.26 -4.30
N LEU A 95 -16.05 -2.01 -4.86
CA LEU A 95 -14.62 -1.70 -4.83
C LEU A 95 -14.20 -1.06 -6.14
N SER A 96 -13.85 0.23 -6.12
CA SER A 96 -13.31 0.97 -7.26
C SER A 96 -11.78 0.96 -7.23
N PHE A 97 -11.16 0.71 -8.38
CA PHE A 97 -9.71 0.72 -8.54
C PHE A 97 -9.30 1.19 -9.94
N GLY A 98 -8.11 1.81 -10.05
CA GLY A 98 -7.52 2.17 -11.34
C GLY A 98 -6.95 0.95 -12.06
N SER A 99 -7.20 0.86 -13.37
CA SER A 99 -6.78 -0.24 -14.23
C SER A 99 -6.35 0.30 -15.59
N GLU A 100 -5.33 -0.29 -16.19
CA GLU A 100 -4.91 0.05 -17.54
C GLU A 100 -5.89 -0.50 -18.59
N CYS A 101 -6.30 -1.77 -18.45
CA CYS A 101 -7.27 -2.38 -19.37
C CYS A 101 -8.72 -1.93 -19.10
N ALA A 102 -9.07 -1.64 -17.86
CA ALA A 102 -10.41 -1.28 -17.39
C ALA A 102 -11.52 -2.25 -17.84
N ASP A 103 -11.18 -3.51 -18.03
CA ASP A 103 -12.09 -4.60 -18.39
C ASP A 103 -12.23 -5.58 -17.22
N VAL A 104 -13.33 -5.45 -16.47
CA VAL A 104 -13.59 -6.30 -15.30
C VAL A 104 -13.73 -7.77 -15.68
N ALA A 105 -14.27 -8.09 -16.87
CA ALA A 105 -14.41 -9.47 -17.31
C ALA A 105 -13.04 -10.11 -17.59
N LEU A 106 -12.14 -9.38 -18.23
CA LEU A 106 -10.78 -9.81 -18.49
C LEU A 106 -9.96 -9.93 -17.19
N LEU A 107 -10.11 -8.97 -16.27
CA LEU A 107 -9.49 -9.03 -14.94
C LEU A 107 -9.96 -10.23 -14.12
N ARG A 108 -11.27 -10.57 -14.18
CA ARG A 108 -11.81 -11.79 -13.56
C ARG A 108 -11.28 -13.07 -14.22
N ALA A 109 -11.12 -13.09 -15.53
CA ALA A 109 -10.49 -14.21 -16.23
C ALA A 109 -9.04 -14.41 -15.75
N ALA A 110 -8.27 -13.33 -15.62
CA ALA A 110 -6.91 -13.36 -15.09
C ALA A 110 -6.88 -13.82 -13.62
N SER A 111 -7.81 -13.36 -12.80
CA SER A 111 -7.96 -13.79 -11.41
C SER A 111 -8.15 -15.32 -11.29
N ARG A 112 -9.00 -15.91 -12.12
CA ARG A 112 -9.21 -17.36 -12.16
C ARG A 112 -8.01 -18.11 -12.71
N ALA A 113 -7.41 -17.61 -13.79
CA ALA A 113 -6.26 -18.23 -14.42
C ALA A 113 -5.06 -18.38 -13.47
N VAL A 114 -4.75 -17.38 -12.66
CA VAL A 114 -3.62 -17.48 -11.70
C VAL A 114 -3.88 -18.49 -10.58
N ASP A 115 -5.11 -18.89 -10.35
CA ASP A 115 -5.49 -19.93 -9.39
C ASP A 115 -5.70 -21.30 -10.03
N ASP A 116 -5.66 -21.40 -11.36
CA ASP A 116 -5.77 -22.66 -12.09
C ASP A 116 -4.64 -23.63 -11.74
N TYR A 117 -4.97 -24.92 -11.67
CA TYR A 117 -3.99 -25.95 -11.32
C TYR A 117 -2.83 -26.03 -12.33
N THR A 118 -3.14 -25.99 -13.62
CA THR A 118 -2.12 -26.11 -14.69
C THR A 118 -1.18 -24.89 -14.68
N VAL A 119 -1.74 -23.69 -14.45
CA VAL A 119 -0.96 -22.45 -14.31
C VAL A 119 -0.06 -22.52 -13.07
N ARG A 120 -0.52 -23.08 -11.96
CA ARG A 120 0.32 -23.25 -10.74
C ARG A 120 1.47 -24.23 -10.96
N GLU A 121 1.27 -25.30 -11.70
CA GLU A 121 2.35 -26.24 -12.05
C GLU A 121 3.36 -25.59 -13.01
N SER A 122 2.89 -24.92 -14.07
CA SER A 122 3.76 -24.17 -14.98
C SER A 122 4.51 -23.05 -14.27
N LEU A 123 3.86 -22.33 -13.34
CA LEU A 123 4.51 -21.32 -12.50
C LEU A 123 5.69 -21.90 -11.71
N ARG A 124 5.50 -23.09 -11.07
CA ARG A 124 6.57 -23.77 -10.34
C ARG A 124 7.73 -24.14 -11.25
N ALA A 125 7.45 -24.69 -12.42
CA ALA A 125 8.45 -25.03 -13.42
C ALA A 125 9.21 -23.78 -13.92
N ASN A 126 8.50 -22.69 -14.21
CA ASN A 126 9.10 -21.42 -14.63
C ASN A 126 10.00 -20.81 -13.55
N LEU A 127 9.64 -20.92 -12.26
CA LEU A 127 10.48 -20.44 -11.15
C LEU A 127 11.81 -21.18 -11.06
N LEU A 128 11.85 -22.46 -11.39
CA LEU A 128 13.11 -23.23 -11.42
C LEU A 128 14.11 -22.69 -12.45
N SER A 129 13.63 -22.01 -13.51
CA SER A 129 14.50 -21.35 -14.50
C SER A 129 15.18 -20.08 -13.98
N GLY A 130 14.88 -19.64 -12.75
CA GLY A 130 15.52 -18.49 -12.10
C GLY A 130 14.96 -17.13 -12.50
N VAL A 131 13.79 -17.06 -13.15
CA VAL A 131 13.09 -15.80 -13.45
C VAL A 131 12.36 -15.26 -12.23
N SER A 132 11.94 -13.98 -12.28
CA SER A 132 11.15 -13.39 -11.20
C SER A 132 9.75 -14.03 -11.10
N PHE A 133 9.16 -13.99 -9.90
CA PHE A 133 7.79 -14.50 -9.68
C PHE A 133 6.77 -13.86 -10.66
N ALA A 134 6.86 -12.55 -10.90
CA ALA A 134 5.95 -11.86 -11.81
C ALA A 134 6.10 -12.39 -13.26
N SER A 135 7.33 -12.55 -13.74
CA SER A 135 7.59 -13.09 -15.08
C SER A 135 7.19 -14.56 -15.19
N ALA A 136 7.48 -15.38 -14.16
CA ALA A 136 7.08 -16.77 -14.13
C ALA A 136 5.54 -16.93 -14.17
N ARG A 137 4.82 -16.10 -13.41
CA ARG A 137 3.36 -16.09 -13.38
C ARG A 137 2.76 -15.65 -14.71
N GLN A 138 3.29 -14.59 -15.31
CA GLN A 138 2.82 -14.11 -16.61
C GLN A 138 2.99 -15.19 -17.68
N ARG A 139 4.17 -15.84 -17.77
CA ARG A 139 4.43 -16.93 -18.70
C ARG A 139 3.48 -18.11 -18.51
N ALA A 140 3.26 -18.51 -17.25
CA ALA A 140 2.36 -19.62 -16.94
C ALA A 140 0.92 -19.34 -17.37
N VAL A 141 0.43 -18.10 -17.24
CA VAL A 141 -0.90 -17.69 -17.73
C VAL A 141 -0.91 -17.56 -19.25
N GLU A 142 0.20 -17.13 -19.87
CA GLU A 142 0.34 -17.01 -21.33
C GLU A 142 0.20 -18.36 -22.06
N GLU A 143 0.69 -19.44 -21.44
CA GLU A 143 0.50 -20.82 -21.93
C GLU A 143 -1.00 -21.23 -21.95
N LEU A 144 -1.82 -20.67 -21.06
CA LEU A 144 -3.26 -20.92 -21.01
C LEU A 144 -4.04 -19.98 -21.95
N ASP A 145 -3.82 -18.67 -21.84
CA ASP A 145 -4.45 -17.63 -22.67
C ASP A 145 -3.57 -16.37 -22.73
N PRO A 146 -2.97 -16.06 -23.89
CA PRO A 146 -2.14 -14.88 -24.07
C PRO A 146 -2.86 -13.54 -23.83
N ARG A 147 -4.19 -13.46 -24.09
CA ARG A 147 -4.97 -12.25 -23.85
C ARG A 147 -5.10 -12.00 -22.36
N VAL A 148 -5.36 -13.05 -21.60
CA VAL A 148 -5.44 -12.99 -20.13
C VAL A 148 -4.08 -12.65 -19.52
N ALA A 149 -3.00 -13.22 -20.05
CA ALA A 149 -1.64 -12.95 -19.61
C ALA A 149 -1.22 -11.48 -19.79
N SER A 150 -1.70 -10.81 -20.85
CA SER A 150 -1.37 -9.41 -21.13
C SER A 150 -1.75 -8.47 -19.97
N VAL A 151 -2.79 -8.79 -19.21
CA VAL A 151 -3.22 -8.06 -18.01
C VAL A 151 -2.12 -8.04 -16.93
N LEU A 152 -1.38 -9.13 -16.79
CA LEU A 152 -0.34 -9.28 -15.77
C LEU A 152 0.96 -8.51 -16.10
N SER A 153 1.06 -7.92 -17.29
CA SER A 153 2.19 -7.06 -17.67
C SER A 153 2.13 -5.67 -17.03
N SER A 154 0.94 -5.24 -16.62
CA SER A 154 0.71 -3.91 -16.04
C SER A 154 0.61 -3.97 -14.51
N PRO A 155 1.32 -3.09 -13.78
CA PRO A 155 1.32 -3.13 -12.31
C PRO A 155 -0.04 -2.88 -11.67
N ASN A 156 -0.87 -1.97 -12.22
CA ASN A 156 -2.18 -1.71 -11.64
C ASN A 156 -3.19 -2.81 -12.00
N ASP A 157 -3.13 -3.37 -13.20
CA ASP A 157 -3.96 -4.53 -13.56
C ASP A 157 -3.57 -5.77 -12.75
N THR A 158 -2.27 -5.99 -12.52
CA THR A 158 -1.80 -7.04 -11.58
C THR A 158 -2.42 -6.85 -10.21
N LEU A 159 -2.48 -5.63 -9.69
CA LEU A 159 -3.09 -5.34 -8.40
C LEU A 159 -4.61 -5.48 -8.44
N ALA A 160 -5.26 -5.10 -9.55
CA ALA A 160 -6.69 -5.29 -9.78
C ALA A 160 -7.07 -6.78 -9.76
N VAL A 161 -6.25 -7.63 -10.38
CA VAL A 161 -6.39 -9.09 -10.31
C VAL A 161 -6.35 -9.58 -8.86
N GLU A 162 -5.41 -9.09 -8.04
CA GLU A 162 -5.32 -9.48 -6.63
C GLU A 162 -6.51 -8.97 -5.80
N TYR A 163 -7.12 -7.82 -6.14
CA TYR A 163 -8.37 -7.38 -5.50
C TYR A 163 -9.52 -8.32 -5.81
N ILE A 164 -9.69 -8.72 -7.06
CA ILE A 164 -10.74 -9.67 -7.45
C ILE A 164 -10.51 -11.01 -6.77
N ARG A 165 -9.27 -11.52 -6.72
CA ARG A 165 -8.92 -12.72 -5.98
C ARG A 165 -9.25 -12.62 -4.49
N ALA A 166 -9.01 -11.46 -3.89
CA ALA A 166 -9.35 -11.22 -2.48
C ALA A 166 -10.86 -11.20 -2.25
N ILE A 167 -11.64 -10.60 -3.16
CA ILE A 167 -13.12 -10.63 -3.12
C ILE A 167 -13.61 -12.10 -3.15
N ASP A 168 -13.11 -12.89 -4.11
CA ASP A 168 -13.52 -14.28 -4.28
C ASP A 168 -13.09 -15.14 -3.08
N THR A 169 -11.85 -14.99 -2.60
CA THR A 169 -11.32 -15.77 -1.46
C THR A 169 -12.03 -15.46 -0.14
N LEU A 170 -12.37 -14.19 0.09
CA LEU A 170 -13.09 -13.74 1.29
C LEU A 170 -14.60 -13.95 1.17
N LYS A 171 -15.09 -14.43 0.00
CA LYS A 171 -16.52 -14.56 -0.32
C LYS A 171 -17.26 -13.25 -0.06
N SER A 172 -16.63 -12.14 -0.44
CA SER A 172 -17.16 -10.80 -0.26
C SER A 172 -18.18 -10.47 -1.36
N GLU A 173 -19.22 -9.75 -1.01
CA GLU A 173 -20.25 -9.28 -1.95
C GLU A 173 -19.85 -7.99 -2.70
N LEU A 174 -18.63 -7.49 -2.49
CA LEU A 174 -18.15 -6.28 -3.16
C LEU A 174 -18.09 -6.46 -4.68
N ALA A 175 -18.78 -5.58 -5.41
CA ALA A 175 -18.71 -5.52 -6.86
C ALA A 175 -17.44 -4.78 -7.32
N PRO A 176 -16.57 -5.36 -8.16
CA PRO A 176 -15.42 -4.63 -8.69
C PRO A 176 -15.84 -3.62 -9.76
N PHE A 177 -15.28 -2.40 -9.68
CA PHE A 177 -15.44 -1.34 -10.65
C PHE A 177 -14.06 -0.82 -11.07
N ALA A 178 -13.70 -1.03 -12.34
CA ALA A 178 -12.43 -0.62 -12.90
C ALA A 178 -12.55 0.75 -13.57
N VAL A 179 -11.79 1.73 -13.08
CA VAL A 179 -11.66 3.05 -13.71
C VAL A 179 -10.44 3.04 -14.61
N ARG A 180 -10.62 3.37 -15.89
CA ARG A 180 -9.50 3.49 -16.84
C ARG A 180 -8.55 4.59 -16.39
N ARG A 181 -7.29 4.26 -16.31
CA ARG A 181 -6.25 5.24 -16.02
C ARG A 181 -6.05 6.14 -17.23
N GLU A 182 -6.08 7.44 -16.99
CA GLU A 182 -5.71 8.44 -17.99
C GLU A 182 -4.31 8.97 -17.73
N GLY A 183 -3.58 9.35 -18.78
CA GLY A 183 -2.25 9.91 -18.70
C GLY A 183 -1.14 8.85 -18.83
N VAL A 184 -0.08 9.04 -18.04
CA VAL A 184 1.19 8.30 -18.17
C VAL A 184 1.19 6.94 -17.47
N GLY A 185 1.99 6.00 -17.99
CA GLY A 185 2.27 4.71 -17.34
C GLY A 185 2.81 4.87 -15.92
N HIS A 186 2.75 3.79 -15.14
CA HIS A 186 2.98 3.78 -13.69
C HIS A 186 4.34 4.39 -13.23
N ASP A 187 5.38 4.32 -14.04
CA ASP A 187 6.74 4.80 -13.74
C ASP A 187 7.28 5.76 -14.80
N SER A 188 6.42 6.43 -15.59
CA SER A 188 6.90 7.44 -16.52
C SER A 188 7.48 8.63 -15.77
N GLY A 189 8.63 9.08 -16.18
CA GLY A 189 9.29 10.28 -15.68
C GLY A 189 8.71 11.59 -16.23
N GLU A 190 7.56 11.52 -16.94
CA GLU A 190 6.93 12.67 -17.60
C GLU A 190 5.48 12.81 -17.17
N ALA A 191 4.97 14.03 -17.20
CA ALA A 191 3.56 14.34 -17.01
C ALA A 191 2.90 14.53 -18.39
N VAL A 192 1.67 14.04 -18.56
CA VAL A 192 0.86 14.28 -19.76
C VAL A 192 -0.45 14.90 -19.31
N ASN A 193 -0.78 16.09 -19.83
CA ASN A 193 -2.00 16.85 -19.51
C ASN A 193 -2.24 16.99 -17.98
N SER A 194 -1.21 17.36 -17.21
CA SER A 194 -1.24 17.46 -15.73
C SER A 194 -1.47 16.14 -14.98
N PHE A 195 -1.50 15.00 -15.66
CA PHE A 195 -1.48 13.69 -15.04
C PHE A 195 -0.04 13.20 -14.85
N ALA A 196 0.31 12.93 -13.62
CA ALA A 196 1.63 12.44 -13.25
C ALA A 196 1.53 11.22 -12.34
N SER A 197 2.57 10.38 -12.36
CA SER A 197 2.69 9.34 -11.35
C SER A 197 3.01 9.94 -9.97
N ALA A 198 2.53 9.32 -8.90
CA ALA A 198 2.93 9.72 -7.55
C ALA A 198 4.45 9.59 -7.34
N SER A 199 5.12 8.72 -8.10
CA SER A 199 6.59 8.60 -8.10
C SER A 199 7.26 9.86 -8.62
N LEU A 200 6.80 10.42 -9.72
CA LEU A 200 7.32 11.68 -10.27
C LEU A 200 7.17 12.82 -9.28
N ILE A 201 6.00 12.95 -8.65
CA ILE A 201 5.77 14.00 -7.65
C ILE A 201 6.77 13.83 -6.48
N ARG A 202 6.95 12.62 -5.95
CA ARG A 202 7.95 12.37 -4.89
C ARG A 202 9.38 12.74 -5.31
N THR A 203 9.74 12.46 -6.56
CA THR A 203 11.06 12.84 -7.10
C THR A 203 11.21 14.35 -7.13
N ARG A 204 10.23 15.08 -7.67
CA ARG A 204 10.24 16.56 -7.70
C ARG A 204 10.30 17.16 -6.29
N VAL A 205 9.47 16.67 -5.36
CA VAL A 205 9.47 17.15 -3.97
C VAL A 205 10.85 16.97 -3.33
N ARG A 206 11.49 15.80 -3.50
CA ARG A 206 12.84 15.56 -2.96
C ARG A 206 13.91 16.41 -3.62
N ALA A 207 13.73 16.77 -4.90
CA ALA A 207 14.62 17.67 -5.63
C ALA A 207 14.35 19.18 -5.37
N GLY A 208 13.31 19.51 -4.61
CA GLY A 208 12.88 20.91 -4.41
C GLY A 208 12.26 21.53 -5.66
N GLU A 209 11.79 20.73 -6.60
CA GLU A 209 11.18 21.17 -7.85
C GLU A 209 9.67 21.42 -7.69
N ASN A 210 9.09 22.21 -8.60
CA ASN A 210 7.66 22.50 -8.60
C ASN A 210 6.82 21.24 -8.92
N PHE A 211 5.74 21.05 -8.17
CA PHE A 211 4.79 19.95 -8.29
C PHE A 211 3.32 20.40 -8.34
N ASP A 212 3.05 21.70 -8.29
CA ASP A 212 1.71 22.27 -8.09
C ASP A 212 0.73 21.87 -9.21
N ASP A 213 1.20 21.85 -10.44
CA ASP A 213 0.40 21.47 -11.63
C ASP A 213 0.04 19.98 -11.69
N LEU A 214 0.69 19.15 -10.87
CA LEU A 214 0.52 17.69 -10.84
C LEU A 214 -0.49 17.20 -9.81
N MET A 215 -0.97 18.13 -8.96
CA MET A 215 -1.87 17.85 -7.84
C MET A 215 -3.05 18.84 -7.83
N PRO A 216 -4.21 18.46 -7.26
CA PRO A 216 -5.23 19.44 -6.93
C PRO A 216 -4.66 20.52 -6.01
N GLU A 217 -5.07 21.80 -6.20
CA GLU A 217 -4.56 22.94 -5.42
C GLU A 217 -4.66 22.72 -3.91
N SER A 218 -5.77 22.17 -3.42
CA SER A 218 -5.97 21.87 -2.00
C SER A 218 -4.95 20.83 -1.48
N ALA A 219 -4.60 19.84 -2.30
CA ALA A 219 -3.61 18.83 -1.94
C ALA A 219 -2.19 19.41 -2.00
N ALA A 220 -1.88 20.23 -3.01
CA ALA A 220 -0.59 20.93 -3.14
C ALA A 220 -0.36 21.88 -1.97
N ALA A 221 -1.38 22.63 -1.56
CA ALA A 221 -1.28 23.53 -0.41
C ALA A 221 -0.97 22.80 0.89
N ILE A 222 -1.60 21.62 1.12
CA ILE A 222 -1.27 20.78 2.29
C ILE A 222 0.18 20.30 2.21
N LEU A 223 0.63 19.84 1.05
CA LEU A 223 2.02 19.36 0.90
C LEU A 223 3.04 20.47 1.14
N ARG A 224 2.81 21.67 0.62
CA ARG A 224 3.66 22.85 0.88
C ARG A 224 3.76 23.16 2.38
N ALA A 225 2.62 23.20 3.08
CA ALA A 225 2.60 23.44 4.51
C ALA A 225 3.35 22.35 5.31
N GLU A 226 3.26 21.09 4.91
CA GLU A 226 4.04 20.00 5.54
C GLU A 226 5.54 20.13 5.25
N ILE A 227 5.95 20.59 4.05
CA ILE A 227 7.35 20.84 3.69
C ILE A 227 7.89 22.01 4.51
N GLU A 228 7.17 23.13 4.56
CA GLU A 228 7.57 24.32 5.34
C GLU A 228 7.72 24.02 6.83
N ALA A 229 6.89 23.13 7.36
CA ALA A 229 6.97 22.68 8.75
C ALA A 229 8.04 21.59 9.01
N GLY A 230 8.80 21.16 8.00
CA GLY A 230 9.80 20.10 8.12
C GLY A 230 9.21 18.70 8.33
N ARG A 231 7.90 18.50 8.05
CA ARG A 231 7.18 17.23 8.19
C ARG A 231 7.01 16.48 6.85
N ALA A 232 7.63 16.96 5.79
CA ALA A 232 7.78 16.35 4.47
C ALA A 232 9.03 16.87 3.77
N PRO A 233 9.62 16.12 2.84
CA PRO A 233 9.35 14.72 2.53
C PRO A 233 10.01 13.76 3.52
N ALA A 234 9.30 12.76 4.00
CA ALA A 234 9.96 11.65 4.69
C ALA A 234 10.72 10.78 3.67
N ASP A 235 11.94 10.37 4.04
CA ASP A 235 12.79 9.55 3.19
C ASP A 235 13.40 8.38 3.96
N ILE A 236 13.24 7.16 3.43
CA ILE A 236 13.83 5.94 4.01
C ILE A 236 15.36 6.04 4.11
N ASN A 237 16.01 6.83 3.28
CA ASN A 237 17.45 7.03 3.32
C ASN A 237 17.91 7.72 4.62
N ALA A 238 17.08 8.51 5.26
CA ALA A 238 17.37 9.07 6.59
C ALA A 238 17.51 7.96 7.65
N LEU A 239 16.88 6.78 7.43
CA LEU A 239 16.97 5.61 8.29
C LEU A 239 18.11 4.65 7.92
N GLU A 240 19.00 5.01 6.99
CA GLU A 240 20.06 4.13 6.47
C GLU A 240 20.87 3.48 7.59
N LYS A 241 21.37 4.26 8.54
CA LYS A 241 22.17 3.72 9.66
C LYS A 241 21.33 2.80 10.57
N ALA A 242 20.07 3.11 10.80
CA ALA A 242 19.17 2.28 11.60
C ALA A 242 18.91 0.93 10.90
N VAL A 243 18.67 0.95 9.59
CA VAL A 243 18.49 -0.26 8.77
C VAL A 243 19.75 -1.11 8.78
N LEU A 244 20.92 -0.52 8.52
CA LEU A 244 22.19 -1.25 8.53
C LEU A 244 22.50 -1.82 9.93
N ALA A 245 22.23 -1.07 10.99
CA ALA A 245 22.39 -1.55 12.36
C ALA A 245 21.46 -2.74 12.65
N CYS A 246 20.18 -2.62 12.31
CA CYS A 246 19.17 -3.68 12.46
C CYS A 246 19.61 -4.96 11.73
N LEU A 247 20.06 -4.87 10.49
CA LEU A 247 20.54 -6.00 9.70
C LEU A 247 21.82 -6.63 10.27
N ARG A 248 22.76 -5.81 10.76
CA ARG A 248 24.03 -6.29 11.31
C ARG A 248 23.89 -7.02 12.64
N ILE A 249 22.87 -6.74 13.43
CA ILE A 249 22.54 -7.48 14.67
C ILE A 249 21.58 -8.65 14.43
N SER A 250 21.01 -8.78 13.23
CA SER A 250 20.10 -9.87 12.88
C SER A 250 20.85 -11.12 12.47
N THR A 251 20.20 -12.28 12.68
CA THR A 251 20.67 -13.59 12.18
C THR A 251 19.89 -13.98 10.92
N PRO A 252 20.38 -14.94 10.10
CA PRO A 252 19.61 -15.45 8.95
C PRO A 252 18.21 -15.94 9.33
N GLU A 253 18.06 -16.60 10.49
CA GLU A 253 16.76 -17.12 10.98
C GLU A 253 15.79 -15.98 11.28
N LYS A 254 16.27 -14.87 11.88
CA LYS A 254 15.46 -13.70 12.13
C LYS A 254 15.03 -13.02 10.83
N ILE A 255 15.91 -12.98 9.83
CA ILE A 255 15.56 -12.47 8.49
C ILE A 255 14.55 -13.41 7.81
N ALA A 256 14.68 -14.72 7.98
CA ALA A 256 13.76 -15.70 7.41
C ALA A 256 12.34 -15.64 8.00
N ALA A 257 12.17 -15.10 9.20
CA ALA A 257 10.87 -14.95 9.86
C ALA A 257 10.00 -13.84 9.26
N VAL A 258 10.58 -12.87 8.52
CA VAL A 258 9.79 -11.78 7.92
C VAL A 258 9.01 -12.26 6.69
N PRO A 259 7.90 -11.58 6.34
CA PRO A 259 7.12 -11.96 5.17
C PRO A 259 7.90 -11.79 3.86
N ASP A 260 7.46 -12.49 2.81
CA ASP A 260 8.03 -12.40 1.44
C ASP A 260 9.46 -12.97 1.30
N ILE A 261 9.95 -13.72 2.29
CA ILE A 261 11.20 -14.47 2.24
C ILE A 261 10.97 -15.86 1.66
N SER A 262 11.78 -16.24 0.70
CA SER A 262 11.88 -17.59 0.15
C SER A 262 13.19 -17.76 -0.64
N GLU A 263 13.53 -19.00 -0.97
CA GLU A 263 14.59 -19.36 -1.92
C GLU A 263 16.00 -18.85 -1.54
N GLY A 264 16.29 -18.73 -0.22
CA GLY A 264 17.60 -18.31 0.29
C GLY A 264 17.84 -16.80 0.25
N LEU A 265 16.78 -15.99 0.11
CA LEU A 265 16.88 -14.51 0.13
C LEU A 265 17.43 -14.02 1.48
N GLU A 266 17.10 -14.68 2.58
CA GLU A 266 17.59 -14.39 3.94
C GLU A 266 19.10 -14.44 4.02
N ASN A 267 19.71 -15.49 3.47
CA ASN A 267 21.18 -15.65 3.45
C ASN A 267 21.86 -14.59 2.60
N ARG A 268 21.22 -14.23 1.48
CA ARG A 268 21.75 -13.21 0.59
C ARG A 268 21.70 -11.81 1.22
N ILE A 269 20.57 -11.46 1.88
CA ILE A 269 20.45 -10.19 2.64
C ILE A 269 21.47 -10.17 3.78
N TYR A 270 21.60 -11.27 4.52
CA TYR A 270 22.57 -11.39 5.58
C TYR A 270 23.99 -11.15 5.08
N SER A 271 24.43 -11.83 4.01
CA SER A 271 25.76 -11.66 3.43
C SER A 271 25.98 -10.23 2.92
N ALA A 272 25.02 -9.67 2.19
CA ALA A 272 25.09 -8.31 1.68
C ALA A 272 25.22 -7.28 2.83
N SER A 273 24.53 -7.48 3.95
CA SER A 273 24.57 -6.57 5.09
C SER A 273 25.93 -6.51 5.79
N ARG A 274 26.79 -7.53 5.61
CA ARG A 274 28.15 -7.56 6.19
C ARG A 274 29.14 -6.68 5.43
N SER A 275 28.91 -6.47 4.12
CA SER A 275 29.78 -5.68 3.25
C SER A 275 29.21 -4.31 2.89
N ALA A 276 27.88 -4.16 2.82
CA ALA A 276 27.25 -2.92 2.42
C ALA A 276 27.55 -1.77 3.40
N SER A 277 27.88 -0.61 2.82
CA SER A 277 28.11 0.66 3.51
C SER A 277 26.96 1.66 3.36
N SER A 278 26.00 1.36 2.45
CA SER A 278 24.80 2.17 2.20
C SER A 278 23.59 1.29 1.88
N LEU A 279 22.38 1.86 1.92
CA LEU A 279 21.15 1.18 1.48
C LEU A 279 21.17 0.85 -0.01
N GLU A 280 21.69 1.75 -0.83
CA GLU A 280 21.80 1.54 -2.27
C GLU A 280 22.72 0.35 -2.58
N GLU A 281 23.89 0.28 -1.93
CA GLU A 281 24.81 -0.83 -2.06
C GLU A 281 24.18 -2.14 -1.56
N LEU A 282 23.48 -2.12 -0.42
CA LEU A 282 22.76 -3.26 0.11
C LEU A 282 21.73 -3.79 -0.91
N TYR A 283 20.92 -2.91 -1.50
CA TYR A 283 19.95 -3.28 -2.52
C TYR A 283 20.63 -3.86 -3.76
N SER A 284 21.71 -3.25 -4.23
CA SER A 284 22.47 -3.69 -5.40
C SER A 284 23.09 -5.07 -5.21
N LEU A 285 23.71 -5.33 -4.06
CA LEU A 285 24.33 -6.62 -3.70
C LEU A 285 23.27 -7.73 -3.52
N THR A 286 22.08 -7.37 -3.04
CA THR A 286 20.99 -8.32 -2.82
C THR A 286 20.25 -8.65 -4.11
N LYS A 287 20.12 -7.70 -5.04
CA LYS A 287 19.34 -7.86 -6.27
C LYS A 287 19.86 -8.97 -7.16
N THR A 288 18.92 -9.72 -7.78
CA THR A 288 19.17 -10.70 -8.84
C THR A 288 18.03 -10.65 -9.87
N LYS A 289 18.09 -11.48 -10.91
CA LYS A 289 16.93 -11.67 -11.80
C LYS A 289 15.70 -12.21 -11.07
N ARG A 290 15.89 -12.98 -9.99
CA ARG A 290 14.84 -13.62 -9.17
C ARG A 290 14.23 -12.67 -8.17
N TYR A 291 15.00 -11.76 -7.55
CA TYR A 291 14.56 -10.84 -6.51
C TYR A 291 14.47 -9.41 -7.02
N SER A 292 13.25 -8.88 -7.12
CA SER A 292 13.04 -7.49 -7.53
C SER A 292 13.42 -6.51 -6.40
N HIS A 293 13.79 -5.27 -6.76
CA HIS A 293 14.05 -4.22 -5.77
C HIS A 293 12.89 -4.01 -4.81
N ALA A 294 11.65 -4.01 -5.29
CA ALA A 294 10.47 -3.82 -4.44
C ALA A 294 10.32 -4.94 -3.39
N ARG A 295 10.62 -6.20 -3.74
CA ARG A 295 10.62 -7.31 -2.79
C ARG A 295 11.69 -7.11 -1.71
N ILE A 296 12.92 -6.80 -2.12
CA ILE A 296 14.04 -6.58 -1.19
C ILE A 296 13.72 -5.44 -0.21
N ARG A 297 13.22 -4.31 -0.73
CA ARG A 297 12.82 -3.16 0.11
C ARG A 297 11.74 -3.53 1.12
N ARG A 298 10.71 -4.28 0.72
CA ARG A 298 9.65 -4.74 1.63
C ARG A 298 10.20 -5.61 2.75
N VAL A 299 11.07 -6.58 2.42
CA VAL A 299 11.71 -7.46 3.41
C VAL A 299 12.53 -6.65 4.42
N ILE A 300 13.33 -5.70 3.93
CA ILE A 300 14.16 -4.84 4.78
C ILE A 300 13.29 -3.93 5.66
N ALA A 301 12.24 -3.34 5.10
CA ALA A 301 11.29 -2.56 5.87
C ALA A 301 10.55 -3.41 6.91
N ALA A 302 10.12 -4.63 6.58
CA ALA A 302 9.47 -5.53 7.51
C ALA A 302 10.40 -5.91 8.67
N LEU A 303 11.67 -6.18 8.38
CA LEU A 303 12.67 -6.46 9.43
C LEU A 303 12.88 -5.26 10.35
N LEU A 304 13.05 -4.06 9.79
CA LEU A 304 13.19 -2.81 10.55
C LEU A 304 11.98 -2.57 11.46
N LEU A 305 10.78 -2.83 10.95
CA LEU A 305 9.51 -2.65 11.65
C LEU A 305 9.19 -3.81 12.60
N GLY A 306 9.97 -4.88 12.60
CA GLY A 306 9.71 -6.07 13.41
C GLY A 306 8.41 -6.77 13.03
N ILE A 307 8.11 -6.83 11.72
CA ILE A 307 6.97 -7.54 11.17
C ILE A 307 7.40 -8.97 10.84
N GLU A 308 6.67 -9.95 11.35
CA GLU A 308 6.87 -11.35 11.05
C GLU A 308 5.76 -11.87 10.10
N ALA A 309 6.00 -12.99 9.44
CA ALA A 309 5.05 -13.55 8.48
C ALA A 309 3.62 -13.77 9.04
N PRO A 310 3.44 -14.23 10.31
CA PRO A 310 2.11 -14.36 10.91
C PRO A 310 1.34 -13.04 11.07
N ASP A 311 2.03 -11.89 11.18
CA ASP A 311 1.39 -10.59 11.34
C ASP A 311 0.59 -10.18 10.10
N CYS A 312 0.99 -10.70 8.95
CA CYS A 312 0.35 -10.45 7.66
C CYS A 312 -0.79 -11.43 7.33
N GLU A 313 -1.11 -12.38 8.20
CA GLU A 313 -2.15 -13.38 7.96
C GLU A 313 -3.56 -12.80 8.12
N GLY A 314 -4.53 -13.37 7.38
CA GLY A 314 -5.94 -12.96 7.43
C GLY A 314 -6.14 -11.48 7.06
N ILE A 315 -7.09 -10.83 7.74
CA ILE A 315 -7.42 -9.42 7.57
C ILE A 315 -6.99 -8.61 8.81
N PRO A 316 -6.84 -7.27 8.70
CA PRO A 316 -6.58 -6.41 9.86
C PRO A 316 -7.60 -6.61 10.98
N PRO A 317 -7.20 -6.53 12.26
CA PRO A 317 -8.08 -6.84 13.37
C PRO A 317 -9.00 -5.69 13.81
N TYR A 318 -8.92 -4.52 13.20
CA TYR A 318 -9.73 -3.33 13.49
C TYR A 318 -9.79 -2.38 12.30
N ILE A 319 -10.76 -1.46 12.31
CA ILE A 319 -10.93 -0.38 11.34
C ILE A 319 -10.47 0.92 12.01
N ARG A 320 -9.25 1.40 11.69
CA ARG A 320 -8.70 2.66 12.20
C ARG A 320 -9.13 3.83 11.33
N VAL A 321 -9.91 4.75 11.88
CA VAL A 321 -10.36 5.96 11.19
C VAL A 321 -9.26 7.02 11.22
N LEU A 322 -8.95 7.61 10.06
CA LEU A 322 -8.01 8.73 9.90
C LEU A 322 -8.71 10.06 9.69
N GLY A 323 -9.89 10.05 9.10
CA GLY A 323 -10.67 11.27 8.90
C GLY A 323 -12.00 11.03 8.20
N PHE A 324 -12.91 12.02 8.30
CA PHE A 324 -14.23 11.98 7.69
C PHE A 324 -14.84 13.38 7.55
N ASN A 325 -15.79 13.50 6.61
CA ASN A 325 -16.70 14.65 6.47
C ASN A 325 -18.11 14.31 7.00
N ALA A 326 -19.08 15.17 6.73
CA ALA A 326 -20.48 14.96 7.15
C ALA A 326 -21.07 13.64 6.64
N ILE A 327 -20.84 13.28 5.35
CA ILE A 327 -21.30 12.02 4.75
C ILE A 327 -20.57 10.83 5.40
N GLY A 328 -19.25 10.93 5.60
CA GLY A 328 -18.46 9.92 6.28
C GLY A 328 -18.92 9.68 7.72
N ARG A 329 -19.36 10.71 8.43
CA ARG A 329 -19.98 10.60 9.76
C ARG A 329 -21.26 9.75 9.74
N GLU A 330 -22.09 9.91 8.71
CA GLU A 330 -23.30 9.06 8.53
C GLU A 330 -22.90 7.60 8.28
N LYS A 331 -21.87 7.36 7.46
CA LYS A 331 -21.36 6.00 7.23
C LYS A 331 -20.79 5.39 8.50
N LEU A 332 -20.05 6.13 9.31
CA LEU A 332 -19.56 5.67 10.62
C LEU A 332 -20.72 5.32 11.59
N ARG A 333 -21.84 6.05 11.51
CA ARG A 333 -23.04 5.69 12.30
C ARG A 333 -23.64 4.38 11.81
N ALA A 334 -23.77 4.18 10.50
CA ALA A 334 -24.26 2.93 9.92
C ALA A 334 -23.36 1.75 10.28
N MET A 335 -22.05 1.91 10.23
CA MET A 335 -21.07 0.89 10.58
C MET A 335 -21.19 0.38 12.03
N ARG A 336 -21.77 1.15 12.96
CA ARG A 336 -22.00 0.69 14.34
C ARG A 336 -22.84 -0.57 14.44
N SER A 337 -23.74 -0.79 13.47
CA SER A 337 -24.62 -1.97 13.41
C SER A 337 -24.17 -3.02 12.37
N THR A 338 -23.35 -2.64 11.40
CA THR A 338 -23.01 -3.51 10.28
C THR A 338 -21.55 -3.98 10.31
N ALA A 339 -20.65 -3.26 10.98
CA ALA A 339 -19.24 -3.60 10.97
C ALA A 339 -18.95 -4.90 11.72
N LYS A 340 -18.19 -5.78 11.08
CA LYS A 340 -17.72 -7.06 11.62
C LYS A 340 -16.46 -6.93 12.47
N LEU A 341 -15.80 -5.75 12.43
CA LEU A 341 -14.58 -5.44 13.16
C LEU A 341 -14.76 -4.19 14.03
N PRO A 342 -14.02 -4.08 15.15
CA PRO A 342 -14.03 -2.88 15.98
C PRO A 342 -13.64 -1.63 15.18
N ILE A 343 -14.42 -0.55 15.34
CA ILE A 343 -14.13 0.77 14.78
C ILE A 343 -13.32 1.54 15.80
N VAL A 344 -12.12 1.97 15.42
CA VAL A 344 -11.17 2.66 16.29
C VAL A 344 -11.02 4.11 15.85
N MET A 345 -11.46 5.02 16.71
CA MET A 345 -11.30 6.46 16.51
C MET A 345 -9.98 6.96 17.12
N ARG A 346 -9.58 6.44 18.27
CA ARG A 346 -8.34 6.80 18.97
C ARG A 346 -7.49 5.54 19.19
N ALA A 347 -6.20 5.60 18.92
CA ALA A 347 -5.30 4.46 19.10
C ALA A 347 -5.36 3.89 20.52
N ALA A 348 -5.54 4.75 21.54
CA ALA A 348 -5.69 4.31 22.93
C ALA A 348 -6.85 3.32 23.17
N ASP A 349 -7.89 3.35 22.33
CA ASP A 349 -9.03 2.43 22.46
C ASP A 349 -8.68 0.99 22.05
N ILE A 350 -7.60 0.79 21.27
CA ILE A 350 -7.10 -0.54 20.88
C ILE A 350 -6.65 -1.36 22.11
N LYS A 351 -6.21 -0.70 23.18
CA LYS A 351 -5.84 -1.37 24.45
C LYS A 351 -6.98 -2.20 25.06
N LYS A 352 -8.23 -1.92 24.67
CA LYS A 352 -9.44 -2.65 25.12
C LYS A 352 -9.79 -3.85 24.22
N LEU A 353 -9.10 -4.02 23.09
CA LEU A 353 -9.32 -5.07 22.12
C LEU A 353 -8.52 -6.33 22.47
N ASN A 354 -8.62 -7.35 21.60
CA ASN A 354 -7.89 -8.61 21.75
C ASN A 354 -6.38 -8.45 21.55
N ASP A 355 -5.61 -9.47 21.90
CA ASP A 355 -4.14 -9.40 21.90
C ASP A 355 -3.58 -9.25 20.48
N ARG A 356 -4.24 -9.80 19.45
CA ARG A 356 -3.83 -9.57 18.06
C ARG A 356 -3.96 -8.10 17.67
N ALA A 357 -5.04 -7.43 18.06
CA ALA A 357 -5.22 -5.99 17.79
C ALA A 357 -4.16 -5.15 18.50
N LYS A 358 -3.83 -5.49 19.76
CA LYS A 358 -2.76 -4.83 20.53
C LYS A 358 -1.40 -5.04 19.88
N HIS A 359 -1.11 -6.26 19.42
CA HIS A 359 0.15 -6.58 18.75
C HIS A 359 0.31 -5.79 17.44
N ILE A 360 -0.71 -5.76 16.58
CA ILE A 360 -0.70 -4.97 15.34
C ILE A 360 -0.57 -3.47 15.66
N SER A 361 -1.24 -2.97 16.71
CA SER A 361 -1.09 -1.58 17.15
C SER A 361 0.34 -1.25 17.61
N ALA A 362 1.03 -2.16 18.27
CA ALA A 362 2.42 -1.96 18.65
C ALA A 362 3.37 -1.89 17.44
N ILE A 363 3.04 -2.60 16.34
CA ILE A 363 3.76 -2.45 15.07
C ILE A 363 3.49 -1.08 14.44
N GLU A 364 2.23 -0.61 14.45
CA GLU A 364 1.86 0.74 13.96
C GLU A 364 2.56 1.85 14.76
N GLU A 365 2.60 1.73 16.08
CA GLU A 365 3.32 2.66 16.97
C GLU A 365 4.82 2.71 16.60
N ARG A 366 5.48 1.57 16.48
CA ARG A 366 6.87 1.49 16.05
C ARG A 366 7.08 2.08 14.65
N ALA A 367 6.14 1.85 13.74
CA ALA A 367 6.22 2.41 12.39
C ALA A 367 6.08 3.95 12.41
N ALA A 368 5.21 4.50 13.26
CA ALA A 368 5.08 5.94 13.48
C ALA A 368 6.37 6.55 14.03
N ASP A 369 6.95 5.92 15.05
CA ASP A 369 8.17 6.40 15.69
C ASP A 369 9.37 6.35 14.76
N LEU A 370 9.52 5.28 13.96
CA LEU A 370 10.57 5.20 12.94
C LEU A 370 10.33 6.17 11.79
N PHE A 371 9.07 6.38 11.40
CA PHE A 371 8.72 7.39 10.41
C PHE A 371 9.13 8.81 10.85
N SER A 372 9.00 9.13 12.14
CA SER A 372 9.38 10.43 12.69
C SER A 372 10.86 10.75 12.48
N LEU A 373 11.72 9.73 12.47
CA LEU A 373 13.15 9.84 12.21
C LEU A 373 13.49 10.01 10.71
N ALA A 374 12.53 9.70 9.83
CA ALA A 374 12.70 9.84 8.38
C ALA A 374 12.32 11.24 7.86
N LEU A 375 11.84 12.11 8.72
CA LEU A 375 11.45 13.49 8.41
C LEU A 375 12.65 14.43 8.38
N PRO A 376 12.60 15.53 7.59
CA PRO A 376 13.61 16.60 7.63
C PRO A 376 13.82 17.17 9.05
N SER A 377 12.71 17.36 9.79
CA SER A 377 12.74 17.70 11.21
C SER A 377 12.25 16.50 12.01
N ILE A 378 13.16 15.91 12.80
CA ILE A 378 12.81 14.77 13.66
C ILE A 378 11.69 15.18 14.63
N MET A 379 10.61 14.39 14.65
CA MET A 379 9.48 14.61 15.54
C MET A 379 9.55 13.67 16.75
N PRO A 380 8.92 14.05 17.89
CA PRO A 380 8.80 13.17 19.05
C PRO A 380 8.08 11.86 18.71
N CYS A 381 8.38 10.80 19.48
CA CYS A 381 7.64 9.54 19.45
C CYS A 381 6.18 9.70 19.91
N GLY A 382 5.33 8.73 19.57
CA GLY A 382 3.96 8.66 20.08
C GLY A 382 2.91 9.33 19.19
N ALA A 383 3.25 9.69 17.96
CA ALA A 383 2.31 10.30 16.99
C ALA A 383 1.01 9.48 16.85
N GLU A 384 1.09 8.14 16.88
CA GLU A 384 -0.10 7.28 16.80
C GLU A 384 -1.15 7.56 17.89
N TYR A 385 -0.74 8.05 19.06
CA TYR A 385 -1.62 8.36 20.19
C TYR A 385 -2.03 9.82 20.31
N THR A 386 -1.19 10.73 19.81
CA THR A 386 -1.40 12.19 19.94
C THR A 386 -2.12 12.80 18.76
N ASP A 387 -2.16 12.09 17.64
CA ASP A 387 -2.75 12.59 16.41
C ASP A 387 -4.28 12.64 16.47
N GLU A 388 -4.83 13.78 16.07
CA GLU A 388 -6.26 13.98 15.95
C GLU A 388 -6.77 13.50 14.58
N ILE A 389 -7.99 12.98 14.58
CA ILE A 389 -8.69 12.60 13.34
C ILE A 389 -9.01 13.85 12.53
N SER A 390 -8.78 13.80 11.23
CA SER A 390 -9.14 14.88 10.31
C SER A 390 -10.66 14.93 10.12
N VAL A 391 -11.30 16.01 10.60
CA VAL A 391 -12.73 16.28 10.39
C VAL A 391 -12.86 17.53 9.53
N ILE A 392 -13.59 17.45 8.39
CA ILE A 392 -13.83 18.57 7.48
C ILE A 392 -15.33 18.76 7.22
#